data_1d3eea8ba8e110c24f4beb1ec4dff5c6
#
_entry.id   1d3eea8ba8e110c24f4beb1ec4dff5c6
#
_cell.length_a   1.000
_cell.length_b   1.000
_cell.length_c   1.000
_cell.angle_alpha   90.00
_cell.angle_beta   90.00
_cell.angle_gamma   90.00
#
_symmetry.space_group_name_H-M   'P 1'
#
loop_
_entity.id
_entity.type
_entity.pdbx_description
1 polymer ?
#
loop_
_entity_poly.entity_id
_entity_poly.type
_entity_poly.pdbx_seq_one_letter_code
_entity_poly.pdbx_strand_id
1 'polypeptide(L)'
;EMEKRSQASYGIMSFATLENVIRRTLEFAEGSCTIAFQGGEPTLAGLDFFRECIRLEQKYNTKNVTISHALQTNGYGLNEEWCQFFAKNHFLIGLSVDGIKATHDLYRKDAAGKDTYFRVLESAKLLEAAGVEFNVLMVVNGKTAPKIRRIYENFRKLGFSWQQYIACLDPISERQ
;
A
#
# COMPACT_ATOMS: atom_id res chain seq x y z
N GLU A 1 -13.41 -7.41 -7.95
CA GLU A 1 -13.01 -7.65 -9.36
C GLU A 1 -12.27 -9.00 -9.58
N MET A 2 -11.57 -9.53 -8.58
CA MET A 2 -10.87 -10.82 -8.71
C MET A 2 -11.80 -12.04 -8.66
N GLU A 3 -13.00 -11.92 -8.08
CA GLU A 3 -13.95 -13.04 -7.96
C GLU A 3 -14.50 -13.58 -9.28
N LYS A 4 -14.33 -12.84 -10.38
CA LYS A 4 -14.80 -13.26 -11.71
C LYS A 4 -13.73 -13.91 -12.58
N ARG A 5 -12.50 -14.05 -12.09
CA ARG A 5 -11.42 -14.68 -12.85
C ARG A 5 -11.35 -16.18 -12.53
N SER A 6 -11.06 -16.99 -13.53
CA SER A 6 -10.83 -18.44 -13.37
C SER A 6 -9.63 -18.76 -12.47
N GLN A 7 -8.79 -17.75 -12.18
CA GLN A 7 -7.65 -17.84 -11.28
C GLN A 7 -7.68 -16.66 -10.31
N ALA A 8 -7.87 -16.94 -9.02
CA ALA A 8 -7.96 -15.93 -7.95
C ALA A 8 -6.60 -15.28 -7.62
N SER A 9 -5.49 -15.99 -7.86
CA SER A 9 -4.14 -15.50 -7.58
C SER A 9 -3.11 -16.21 -8.45
N TYR A 10 -2.09 -15.47 -8.88
CA TYR A 10 -0.89 -16.03 -9.54
C TYR A 10 0.21 -16.38 -8.53
N GLY A 11 -0.08 -16.25 -7.23
CA GLY A 11 0.89 -16.45 -6.16
C GLY A 11 1.81 -15.25 -5.94
N ILE A 12 2.86 -15.48 -5.16
CA ILE A 12 3.90 -14.49 -4.87
C ILE A 12 4.96 -14.57 -5.97
N MET A 13 5.44 -13.41 -6.44
CA MET A 13 6.52 -13.34 -7.42
C MET A 13 7.78 -14.07 -6.92
N SER A 14 8.35 -14.93 -7.75
CA SER A 14 9.60 -15.62 -7.40
C SER A 14 10.79 -14.66 -7.40
N PHE A 15 11.84 -14.99 -6.64
CA PHE A 15 13.08 -14.21 -6.66
C PHE A 15 13.74 -14.15 -8.05
N ALA A 16 13.63 -15.22 -8.84
CA ALA A 16 14.13 -15.22 -10.22
C ALA A 16 13.35 -14.22 -11.12
N THR A 17 12.04 -14.13 -10.92
CA THR A 17 11.22 -13.14 -11.63
C THR A 17 11.54 -11.73 -11.17
N LEU A 18 11.67 -11.51 -9.84
CA LEU A 18 12.08 -10.22 -9.26
C LEU A 18 13.42 -9.77 -9.84
N GLU A 19 14.44 -10.65 -9.87
CA GLU A 19 15.75 -10.34 -10.44
C GLU A 19 15.65 -9.93 -11.91
N ASN A 20 14.87 -10.63 -12.71
CA ASN A 20 14.64 -10.25 -14.10
C ASN A 20 13.96 -8.89 -14.25
N VAL A 21 12.95 -8.60 -13.42
CA VAL A 21 12.25 -7.30 -13.43
C VAL A 21 13.23 -6.18 -13.07
N ILE A 22 13.95 -6.28 -11.96
CA ILE A 22 14.89 -5.25 -11.52
C ILE A 22 16.00 -5.04 -12.55
N ARG A 23 16.62 -6.13 -13.02
CA ARG A 23 17.68 -6.06 -14.04
C ARG A 23 17.20 -5.35 -15.31
N ARG A 24 16.02 -5.72 -15.83
CA ARG A 24 15.46 -5.12 -17.05
C ARG A 24 15.07 -3.66 -16.82
N THR A 25 14.45 -3.34 -15.71
CA THR A 25 14.10 -1.96 -15.37
C THR A 25 15.35 -1.07 -15.38
N LEU A 26 16.41 -1.48 -14.69
CA LEU A 26 17.64 -0.68 -14.58
C LEU A 26 18.48 -0.68 -15.86
N GLU A 27 18.36 -1.69 -16.72
CA GLU A 27 18.96 -1.70 -18.06
C GLU A 27 18.44 -0.52 -18.92
N PHE A 28 17.15 -0.18 -18.82
CA PHE A 28 16.53 0.88 -19.62
C PHE A 28 16.34 2.20 -18.87
N ALA A 29 16.35 2.21 -17.55
CA ALA A 29 16.20 3.43 -16.78
C ALA A 29 17.35 4.41 -16.99
N GLU A 30 17.02 5.71 -17.05
CA GLU A 30 17.96 6.82 -17.12
C GLU A 30 17.56 7.89 -16.11
N GLY A 31 18.54 8.48 -15.41
CA GLY A 31 18.34 9.52 -14.40
C GLY A 31 17.62 9.03 -13.16
N SER A 32 16.32 8.74 -13.24
CA SER A 32 15.53 8.25 -12.10
C SER A 32 14.47 7.24 -12.51
N CYS A 33 14.10 6.36 -11.57
CA CYS A 33 12.93 5.48 -11.71
C CYS A 33 12.21 5.30 -10.37
N THR A 34 10.92 4.99 -10.42
CA THR A 34 10.14 4.63 -9.23
C THR A 34 9.69 3.18 -9.33
N ILE A 35 9.98 2.39 -8.30
CA ILE A 35 9.49 1.03 -8.16
C ILE A 35 8.32 1.05 -7.19
N ALA A 36 7.12 0.79 -7.70
CA ALA A 36 5.89 0.81 -6.92
C ALA A 36 5.31 -0.60 -6.74
N PHE A 37 5.09 -0.98 -5.48
CA PHE A 37 4.48 -2.25 -5.11
C PHE A 37 3.00 -2.05 -4.82
N GLN A 38 2.16 -2.66 -5.67
CA GLN A 38 0.70 -2.54 -5.59
C GLN A 38 0.03 -3.82 -6.06
N GLY A 39 -1.20 -4.04 -5.62
CA GLY A 39 -2.03 -5.16 -6.02
C GLY A 39 -1.99 -6.31 -5.01
N GLY A 40 -3.15 -6.89 -4.68
CA GLY A 40 -3.31 -7.76 -3.53
C GLY A 40 -2.87 -7.03 -2.26
N GLU A 41 -2.10 -7.71 -1.42
CA GLU A 41 -1.39 -7.09 -0.29
C GLU A 41 0.12 -7.38 -0.42
N PRO A 42 0.94 -6.40 -0.81
CA PRO A 42 2.37 -6.63 -1.09
C PRO A 42 3.15 -7.17 0.11
N THR A 43 2.78 -6.80 1.34
CA THR A 43 3.49 -7.26 2.55
C THR A 43 3.39 -8.77 2.78
N LEU A 44 2.44 -9.45 2.13
CA LEU A 44 2.35 -10.92 2.16
C LEU A 44 3.54 -11.62 1.47
N ALA A 45 4.28 -10.91 0.61
CA ALA A 45 5.53 -11.43 0.04
C ALA A 45 6.63 -11.63 1.10
N GLY A 46 6.47 -11.03 2.27
CA GLY A 46 7.43 -11.07 3.37
C GLY A 46 8.58 -10.07 3.21
N LEU A 47 9.19 -9.71 4.33
CA LEU A 47 10.24 -8.68 4.34
C LEU A 47 11.50 -9.10 3.55
N ASP A 48 11.79 -10.39 3.48
CA ASP A 48 12.96 -10.90 2.74
C ASP A 48 12.84 -10.69 1.23
N PHE A 49 11.61 -10.67 0.69
CA PHE A 49 11.36 -10.29 -0.70
C PHE A 49 11.82 -8.85 -0.99
N PHE A 50 11.52 -7.93 -0.09
CA PHE A 50 11.91 -6.52 -0.23
C PHE A 50 13.39 -6.29 0.03
N ARG A 51 13.98 -7.03 0.96
CA ARG A 51 15.45 -7.04 1.17
C ARG A 51 16.19 -7.49 -0.07
N GLU A 52 15.69 -8.55 -0.71
CA GLU A 52 16.25 -9.03 -1.97
C GLU A 52 16.07 -8.02 -3.10
N CYS A 53 14.92 -7.31 -3.16
CA CYS A 53 14.72 -6.24 -4.13
C CYS A 53 15.83 -5.17 -4.02
N ILE A 54 16.07 -4.65 -2.81
CA ILE A 54 17.12 -3.65 -2.56
C ILE A 54 18.51 -4.19 -2.92
N ARG A 55 18.81 -5.47 -2.59
CA ARG A 55 20.06 -6.11 -2.96
C ARG A 55 20.27 -6.18 -4.48
N LEU A 56 19.21 -6.53 -5.20
CA LEU A 56 19.25 -6.60 -6.67
C LEU A 56 19.39 -5.23 -7.32
N GLU A 57 18.76 -4.21 -6.77
CA GLU A 57 18.93 -2.83 -7.21
C GLU A 57 20.40 -2.40 -7.08
N GLN A 58 21.02 -2.65 -5.93
CA GLN A 58 22.45 -2.36 -5.73
C GLN A 58 23.34 -3.12 -6.72
N LYS A 59 22.97 -4.37 -7.04
CA LYS A 59 23.72 -5.21 -7.99
C LYS A 59 23.63 -4.69 -9.43
N TYR A 60 22.47 -4.22 -9.86
CA TYR A 60 22.22 -3.90 -11.26
C TYR A 60 22.19 -2.40 -11.59
N ASN A 61 22.23 -1.53 -10.60
CA ASN A 61 22.26 -0.07 -10.81
C ASN A 61 23.65 0.44 -11.17
N THR A 62 24.17 0.01 -12.32
CA THR A 62 25.50 0.42 -12.81
C THR A 62 25.54 1.83 -13.39
N LYS A 63 24.36 2.41 -13.67
CA LYS A 63 24.22 3.76 -14.23
C LYS A 63 23.96 4.84 -13.18
N ASN A 64 23.97 4.50 -11.88
CA ASN A 64 23.64 5.40 -10.77
C ASN A 64 22.25 6.08 -10.95
N VAL A 65 21.26 5.31 -11.39
CA VAL A 65 19.87 5.78 -11.48
C VAL A 65 19.37 6.08 -10.06
N THR A 66 18.70 7.21 -9.86
CA THR A 66 18.02 7.50 -8.60
C THR A 66 16.76 6.65 -8.50
N ILE A 67 16.70 5.73 -7.52
CA ILE A 67 15.57 4.83 -7.34
C ILE A 67 14.71 5.33 -6.17
N SER A 68 13.41 5.49 -6.41
CA SER A 68 12.40 5.79 -5.39
C SER A 68 11.48 4.60 -5.21
N HIS A 69 11.04 4.36 -3.99
CA HIS A 69 10.15 3.24 -3.66
C HIS A 69 8.80 3.73 -3.17
N ALA A 70 7.74 3.09 -3.65
CA ALA A 70 6.39 3.29 -3.13
C ALA A 70 5.72 1.93 -2.86
N LEU A 71 4.94 1.84 -1.80
CA LEU A 71 4.23 0.61 -1.46
C LEU A 71 2.83 0.94 -0.95
N GLN A 72 1.81 0.36 -1.60
CA GLN A 72 0.42 0.47 -1.18
C GLN A 72 0.05 -0.74 -0.33
N THR A 73 -0.37 -0.53 0.92
CA THR A 73 -0.70 -1.61 1.86
C THR A 73 -2.00 -1.36 2.62
N ASN A 74 -2.65 -2.44 3.03
CA ASN A 74 -3.74 -2.39 4.00
C ASN A 74 -3.25 -2.12 5.44
N GLY A 75 -1.95 -2.19 5.68
CA GLY A 75 -1.31 -1.89 6.95
C GLY A 75 -1.50 -2.93 8.05
N TYR A 76 -2.28 -3.99 7.82
CA TYR A 76 -2.66 -4.95 8.86
C TYR A 76 -1.45 -5.71 9.46
N GLY A 77 -0.50 -6.07 8.61
CA GLY A 77 0.69 -6.88 8.97
C GLY A 77 1.91 -6.07 9.39
N LEU A 78 1.86 -4.74 9.40
CA LEU A 78 3.03 -3.93 9.71
C LEU A 78 3.43 -4.04 11.20
N ASN A 79 4.73 -4.11 11.43
CA ASN A 79 5.36 -4.09 12.73
C ASN A 79 6.60 -3.16 12.71
N GLU A 80 7.31 -3.07 13.81
CA GLU A 80 8.51 -2.22 13.93
C GLU A 80 9.59 -2.59 12.91
N GLU A 81 9.80 -3.87 12.62
CA GLU A 81 10.80 -4.33 11.65
C GLU A 81 10.49 -3.85 10.23
N TRP A 82 9.22 -3.91 9.82
CA TRP A 82 8.76 -3.32 8.57
C TRP A 82 8.99 -1.80 8.52
N CYS A 83 8.62 -1.09 9.58
CA CYS A 83 8.75 0.36 9.62
C CYS A 83 10.23 0.80 9.58
N GLN A 84 11.11 0.10 10.29
CA GLN A 84 12.57 0.33 10.23
C GLN A 84 13.13 0.07 8.84
N PHE A 85 12.68 -0.98 8.16
CA PHE A 85 13.07 -1.26 6.78
C PHE A 85 12.61 -0.16 5.82
N PHE A 86 11.36 0.30 5.94
CA PHE A 86 10.83 1.38 5.11
C PHE A 86 11.57 2.70 5.33
N ALA A 87 11.82 3.07 6.59
CA ALA A 87 12.58 4.27 6.94
C ALA A 87 14.00 4.23 6.35
N LYS A 88 14.72 3.11 6.56
CA LYS A 88 16.08 2.92 6.06
C LYS A 88 16.20 3.03 4.54
N ASN A 89 15.19 2.57 3.81
CA ASN A 89 15.20 2.52 2.34
C ASN A 89 14.29 3.59 1.70
N HIS A 90 13.86 4.59 2.47
CA HIS A 90 13.09 5.75 1.99
C HIS A 90 11.85 5.38 1.19
N PHE A 91 11.07 4.40 1.68
CA PHE A 91 9.80 4.05 1.07
C PHE A 91 8.74 5.11 1.37
N LEU A 92 7.97 5.48 0.34
CA LEU A 92 6.70 6.18 0.51
C LEU A 92 5.58 5.15 0.67
N ILE A 93 4.86 5.19 1.78
CA ILE A 93 3.81 4.23 2.08
C ILE A 93 2.43 4.82 1.81
N GLY A 94 1.65 4.16 0.96
CA GLY A 94 0.22 4.41 0.83
C GLY A 94 -0.55 3.51 1.80
N LEU A 95 -1.07 4.06 2.90
CA LEU A 95 -1.81 3.30 3.89
C LEU A 95 -3.31 3.36 3.60
N SER A 96 -3.93 2.21 3.38
CA SER A 96 -5.35 2.14 3.07
C SER A 96 -6.22 2.33 4.31
N VAL A 97 -6.90 3.48 4.42
CA VAL A 97 -7.83 3.79 5.53
C VAL A 97 -9.13 4.35 4.96
N ASP A 98 -10.24 3.62 5.03
CA ASP A 98 -11.52 4.07 4.47
C ASP A 98 -12.32 4.92 5.46
N GLY A 99 -11.72 6.00 5.91
CA GLY A 99 -12.38 7.07 6.66
C GLY A 99 -12.45 6.84 8.17
N ILE A 100 -13.66 6.75 8.71
CA ILE A 100 -13.93 6.48 10.13
C ILE A 100 -14.14 4.97 10.35
N LYS A 101 -14.09 4.51 11.62
CA LYS A 101 -14.29 3.09 11.94
C LYS A 101 -15.52 2.48 11.23
N ALA A 102 -16.66 3.16 11.27
CA ALA A 102 -17.90 2.65 10.68
C ALA A 102 -17.88 2.50 9.15
N THR A 103 -17.01 3.23 8.44
CA THR A 103 -16.83 3.07 6.99
C THR A 103 -15.70 2.13 6.65
N HIS A 104 -14.61 2.17 7.40
CA HIS A 104 -13.47 1.28 7.21
C HIS A 104 -13.86 -0.18 7.43
N ASP A 105 -14.43 -0.48 8.57
CA ASP A 105 -14.80 -1.85 8.96
C ASP A 105 -15.99 -2.42 8.17
N LEU A 106 -16.65 -1.63 7.33
CA LEU A 106 -17.67 -2.12 6.41
C LEU A 106 -17.05 -2.99 5.30
N TYR A 107 -15.85 -2.62 4.82
CA TYR A 107 -15.21 -3.27 3.68
C TYR A 107 -13.88 -3.94 4.01
N ARG A 108 -13.21 -3.49 5.08
CA ARG A 108 -11.87 -4.00 5.45
C ARG A 108 -11.95 -4.86 6.68
N LYS A 109 -11.95 -6.16 6.43
CA LYS A 109 -11.95 -7.22 7.44
C LYS A 109 -10.66 -8.02 7.35
N ASP A 110 -10.26 -8.63 8.47
CA ASP A 110 -9.20 -9.64 8.44
C ASP A 110 -9.74 -10.98 7.89
N ALA A 111 -8.85 -11.97 7.77
CA ALA A 111 -9.21 -13.31 7.28
C ALA A 111 -10.25 -14.03 8.14
N ALA A 112 -10.43 -13.63 9.41
CA ALA A 112 -11.44 -14.13 10.32
C ALA A 112 -12.73 -13.29 10.34
N GLY A 113 -12.84 -12.28 9.46
CA GLY A 113 -13.99 -11.37 9.36
C GLY A 113 -14.05 -10.31 10.45
N LYS A 114 -12.96 -10.09 11.22
CA LYS A 114 -12.91 -9.09 12.29
C LYS A 114 -12.59 -7.70 11.74
N ASP A 115 -12.99 -6.69 12.50
CA ASP A 115 -12.70 -5.27 12.25
C ASP A 115 -11.20 -4.99 12.28
N THR A 116 -10.73 -4.15 11.34
CA THR A 116 -9.29 -3.86 11.21
C THR A 116 -8.91 -2.41 11.49
N TYR A 117 -9.88 -1.50 11.66
CA TYR A 117 -9.63 -0.05 11.79
C TYR A 117 -8.57 0.31 12.84
N PHE A 118 -8.72 -0.16 14.06
CA PHE A 118 -7.77 0.19 15.13
C PHE A 118 -6.38 -0.41 14.88
N ARG A 119 -6.30 -1.62 14.31
CA ARG A 119 -5.03 -2.26 13.94
C ARG A 119 -4.28 -1.43 12.89
N VAL A 120 -5.00 -0.89 11.91
CA VAL A 120 -4.40 -0.03 10.88
C VAL A 120 -3.97 1.32 11.45
N LEU A 121 -4.70 1.88 12.41
CA LEU A 121 -4.26 3.09 13.11
C LEU A 121 -3.00 2.86 13.98
N GLU A 122 -2.84 1.69 14.57
CA GLU A 122 -1.58 1.32 15.24
C GLU A 122 -0.42 1.29 14.26
N SER A 123 -0.63 0.73 13.07
CA SER A 123 0.38 0.73 12.00
C SER A 123 0.75 2.14 11.55
N ALA A 124 -0.22 3.07 11.47
CA ALA A 124 0.07 4.48 11.18
C ALA A 124 1.00 5.10 12.23
N LYS A 125 0.75 4.82 13.52
CA LYS A 125 1.62 5.29 14.62
C LYS A 125 3.02 4.69 14.55
N LEU A 126 3.16 3.42 14.16
CA LEU A 126 4.46 2.79 13.98
C LEU A 126 5.24 3.43 12.82
N LEU A 127 4.57 3.73 11.70
CA LEU A 127 5.18 4.43 10.57
C LEU A 127 5.66 5.83 10.98
N GLU A 128 4.82 6.59 11.69
CA GLU A 128 5.15 7.93 12.19
C GLU A 128 6.33 7.88 13.16
N ALA A 129 6.31 6.97 14.13
CA ALA A 129 7.38 6.80 15.12
C ALA A 129 8.73 6.42 14.49
N ALA A 130 8.71 5.67 13.39
CA ALA A 130 9.90 5.31 12.62
C ALA A 130 10.34 6.40 11.62
N GLY A 131 9.62 7.51 11.50
CA GLY A 131 9.92 8.57 10.54
C GLY A 131 9.67 8.18 9.08
N VAL A 132 8.80 7.22 8.82
CA VAL A 132 8.42 6.80 7.46
C VAL A 132 7.44 7.80 6.86
N GLU A 133 7.72 8.27 5.65
CA GLU A 133 6.77 9.07 4.90
C GLU A 133 5.58 8.22 4.46
N PHE A 134 4.37 8.65 4.80
CA PHE A 134 3.16 7.96 4.35
C PHE A 134 2.00 8.91 4.08
N ASN A 135 1.12 8.48 3.21
CA ASN A 135 -0.18 9.07 2.98
C ASN A 135 -1.29 8.06 3.30
N VAL A 136 -2.45 8.56 3.66
CA VAL A 136 -3.65 7.72 3.75
C VAL A 136 -4.40 7.76 2.43
N LEU A 137 -4.85 6.59 1.99
CA LEU A 137 -5.61 6.42 0.78
C LEU A 137 -6.96 5.80 1.11
N MET A 138 -8.05 6.44 0.66
CA MET A 138 -9.39 5.89 0.82
C MET A 138 -10.14 5.81 -0.50
N VAL A 139 -11.03 4.83 -0.58
CA VAL A 139 -12.00 4.70 -1.67
C VAL A 139 -13.27 5.45 -1.32
N VAL A 140 -13.66 6.37 -2.20
CA VAL A 140 -14.93 7.09 -2.12
C VAL A 140 -15.96 6.38 -3.00
N ASN A 141 -17.03 5.90 -2.38
CA ASN A 141 -18.14 5.20 -3.03
C ASN A 141 -19.48 5.68 -2.46
N GLY A 142 -20.59 5.12 -2.91
CA GLY A 142 -21.94 5.51 -2.47
C GLY A 142 -22.19 5.45 -0.95
N LYS A 143 -21.41 4.65 -0.19
CA LYS A 143 -21.53 4.56 1.29
C LYS A 143 -20.63 5.53 2.04
N THR A 144 -19.50 5.90 1.45
CA THR A 144 -18.50 6.79 2.07
C THR A 144 -18.70 8.26 1.67
N ALA A 145 -19.12 8.53 0.43
CA ALA A 145 -19.32 9.88 -0.09
C ALA A 145 -20.24 10.76 0.79
N PRO A 146 -21.40 10.31 1.30
CA PRO A 146 -22.25 11.12 2.16
C PRO A 146 -21.60 11.52 3.50
N LYS A 147 -20.51 10.83 3.88
CA LYS A 147 -19.77 11.05 5.15
C LYS A 147 -18.44 11.76 4.94
N ILE A 148 -18.15 12.22 3.73
CA ILE A 148 -16.80 12.69 3.35
C ILE A 148 -16.28 13.82 4.25
N ARG A 149 -17.13 14.78 4.63
CA ARG A 149 -16.76 15.86 5.55
C ARG A 149 -16.32 15.33 6.90
N ARG A 150 -17.09 14.42 7.50
CA ARG A 150 -16.77 13.78 8.77
C ARG A 150 -15.49 12.94 8.69
N ILE A 151 -15.26 12.27 7.57
CA ILE A 151 -14.05 11.49 7.29
C ILE A 151 -12.84 12.41 7.23
N TYR A 152 -12.90 13.49 6.47
CA TYR A 152 -11.84 14.49 6.38
C TYR A 152 -11.48 15.08 7.75
N GLU A 153 -12.49 15.48 8.54
CA GLU A 153 -12.30 15.98 9.89
C GLU A 153 -11.65 14.94 10.81
N ASN A 154 -12.02 13.66 10.68
CA ASN A 154 -11.40 12.54 11.42
C ASN A 154 -9.93 12.38 11.05
N PHE A 155 -9.59 12.37 9.76
CA PHE A 155 -8.20 12.26 9.31
C PHE A 155 -7.35 13.42 9.82
N ARG A 156 -7.88 14.63 9.82
CA ARG A 156 -7.19 15.80 10.41
C ARG A 156 -6.94 15.63 11.91
N LYS A 157 -7.92 15.13 12.67
CA LYS A 157 -7.78 14.85 14.10
C LYS A 157 -6.74 13.77 14.40
N LEU A 158 -6.57 12.81 13.49
CA LEU A 158 -5.58 11.76 13.58
C LEU A 158 -4.18 12.20 13.11
N GLY A 159 -4.02 13.47 12.66
CA GLY A 159 -2.73 13.99 12.20
C GLY A 159 -2.34 13.58 10.77
N PHE A 160 -3.25 12.96 10.01
CA PHE A 160 -2.95 12.55 8.63
C PHE A 160 -2.88 13.78 7.72
N SER A 161 -1.66 14.25 7.46
CA SER A 161 -1.40 15.45 6.65
C SER A 161 -1.61 15.21 5.16
N TRP A 162 -1.29 14.01 4.66
CA TRP A 162 -1.41 13.65 3.25
C TRP A 162 -2.51 12.63 3.05
N GLN A 163 -3.52 13.02 2.27
CA GLN A 163 -4.74 12.24 2.06
C GLN A 163 -5.04 12.12 0.57
N GLN A 164 -5.24 10.90 0.10
CA GLN A 164 -5.67 10.58 -1.27
C GLN A 164 -7.09 10.00 -1.27
N TYR A 165 -7.92 10.50 -2.16
CA TYR A 165 -9.29 10.08 -2.33
C TYR A 165 -9.48 9.52 -3.73
N ILE A 166 -9.77 8.22 -3.84
CA ILE A 166 -10.03 7.54 -5.11
C ILE A 166 -11.54 7.38 -5.28
N ALA A 167 -12.11 8.07 -6.26
CA ALA A 167 -13.52 7.90 -6.59
C ALA A 167 -13.73 6.55 -7.26
N CYS A 168 -14.60 5.72 -6.67
CA CYS A 168 -15.09 4.50 -7.27
C CYS A 168 -16.56 4.72 -7.65
N LEU A 169 -16.84 4.74 -8.94
CA LEU A 169 -18.20 4.79 -9.43
C LEU A 169 -18.77 3.37 -9.31
N ASP A 170 -19.73 3.20 -8.42
CA ASP A 170 -20.51 1.98 -8.40
C ASP A 170 -21.22 1.88 -9.76
N PRO A 171 -21.18 0.72 -10.45
CA PRO A 171 -21.98 0.56 -11.66
C PRO A 171 -23.42 0.90 -11.31
N ILE A 172 -24.02 1.81 -12.06
CA ILE A 172 -25.41 2.16 -11.91
C ILE A 172 -26.17 0.84 -12.03
N SER A 173 -26.73 0.37 -10.94
CA SER A 173 -27.59 -0.80 -10.99
C SER A 173 -28.84 -0.36 -11.76
N GLU A 174 -28.95 -0.77 -13.01
CA GLU A 174 -30.19 -0.78 -13.75
C GLU A 174 -31.16 -1.78 -13.09
N ARG A 175 -31.53 -1.51 -11.84
CA ARG A 175 -32.57 -2.23 -11.14
C ARG A 175 -33.43 -1.22 -10.41
N GLN A 176 -34.36 -0.69 -11.14
CA GLN A 176 -35.66 -0.31 -10.64
C GLN A 176 -36.66 -1.37 -11.05
#